data_0e77386268aef54bf67a1e227bbc5109
#
_entry.id   0e77386268aef54bf67a1e227bbc5109
#
_cell.length_a   1.000
_cell.length_b   1.000
_cell.length_c   1.000
_cell.angle_alpha   90.00
_cell.angle_beta   90.00
_cell.angle_gamma   90.00
#
_symmetry.space_group_name_H-M   'P 1'
#
loop_
_entity.id
_entity.type
_entity.pdbx_description
1 polymer ?
#
loop_
_entity_poly.entity_id
_entity_poly.type
_entity_poly.pdbx_seq_one_letter_code
_entity_poly.pdbx_strand_id
1 'polypeptide(L)'
;MDYQVLATRGVGGYRQYRIPALAVTPSGKLIAIYDGRADLDDLPGPVDLIMRTSTDNGDTWSAPEVLLASEGITGYGDASIIIDPSVGNNGRIIVLSQTSKLASFFESSLGSDLNDPTVVHIALSYSDDDGLNWSHKIITEQVKDSVTHGIFATSGMGSRITTGPF
;
A
#
# COMPACT_ATOMS: atom_id res chain seq x y z
N MET A 1 -1.06 -20.73 20.33
CA MET A 1 -1.66 -19.69 19.45
C MET A 1 -1.44 -20.18 18.04
N ASP A 2 -2.51 -20.53 17.38
CA ASP A 2 -2.44 -20.99 15.99
C ASP A 2 -2.25 -19.78 15.10
N TYR A 3 -1.37 -19.87 14.09
CA TYR A 3 -1.11 -18.81 13.10
C TYR A 3 -1.36 -19.35 11.71
N GLN A 4 -1.75 -18.47 10.81
CA GLN A 4 -1.89 -18.77 9.39
C GLN A 4 -0.80 -18.07 8.58
N VAL A 5 -0.26 -18.76 7.60
CA VAL A 5 0.74 -18.23 6.67
C VAL A 5 0.02 -17.76 5.42
N LEU A 6 -0.08 -16.44 5.19
CA LEU A 6 -0.73 -15.87 4.02
C LEU A 6 0.17 -15.87 2.78
N ALA A 7 1.48 -15.79 2.97
CA ALA A 7 2.45 -15.78 1.89
C ALA A 7 3.74 -16.48 2.33
N THR A 8 4.30 -17.29 1.45
CA THR A 8 5.53 -18.04 1.72
C THR A 8 6.61 -17.61 0.72
N ARG A 9 7.79 -17.30 1.24
CA ARG A 9 8.96 -16.93 0.43
C ARG A 9 9.21 -17.95 -0.69
N GLY A 10 9.37 -17.44 -1.93
CA GLY A 10 9.63 -18.28 -3.10
C GLY A 10 8.42 -19.01 -3.67
N VAL A 11 7.23 -18.78 -3.14
CA VAL A 11 5.97 -19.35 -3.63
C VAL A 11 5.10 -18.21 -4.20
N GLY A 12 4.35 -18.49 -5.28
CA GLY A 12 3.43 -17.50 -5.86
C GLY A 12 4.08 -16.46 -6.78
N GLY A 13 5.30 -16.70 -7.25
CA GLY A 13 5.99 -15.85 -8.23
C GLY A 13 6.93 -14.81 -7.63
N TYR A 14 6.92 -14.63 -6.31
CA TYR A 14 7.78 -13.66 -5.63
C TYR A 14 8.87 -14.36 -4.82
N ARG A 15 10.07 -13.77 -4.85
CA ARG A 15 11.20 -14.29 -4.09
C ARG A 15 11.04 -14.07 -2.59
N GLN A 16 10.38 -12.97 -2.21
CA GLN A 16 10.04 -12.69 -0.81
C GLN A 16 8.77 -11.83 -0.69
N TYR A 17 8.20 -11.85 0.52
CA TYR A 17 7.09 -11.00 0.93
C TYR A 17 7.48 -10.23 2.18
N ARG A 18 7.14 -8.92 2.24
CA ARG A 18 7.51 -8.05 3.36
C ARG A 18 6.42 -7.01 3.64
N ILE A 19 6.62 -6.27 4.73
CA ILE A 19 5.87 -5.06 5.08
C ILE A 19 4.36 -5.27 5.05
N PRO A 20 3.82 -6.18 5.89
CA PRO A 20 2.39 -6.43 5.93
C PRO A 20 1.62 -5.30 6.62
N ALA A 21 0.47 -4.97 6.06
CA ALA A 21 -0.57 -4.13 6.65
C ALA A 21 -1.88 -4.93 6.74
N LEU A 22 -2.64 -4.74 7.81
CA LEU A 22 -3.91 -5.42 8.05
C LEU A 22 -4.95 -4.43 8.54
N ALA A 23 -6.15 -4.48 7.99
CA ALA A 23 -7.28 -3.68 8.44
C ALA A 23 -8.59 -4.46 8.41
N VAL A 24 -9.59 -3.95 9.13
CA VAL A 24 -10.95 -4.47 9.16
C VAL A 24 -11.89 -3.39 8.65
N THR A 25 -12.71 -3.72 7.66
CA THR A 25 -13.73 -2.80 7.14
C THR A 25 -14.97 -2.77 8.03
N PRO A 26 -15.87 -1.78 7.89
CA PRO A 26 -17.15 -1.78 8.61
C PRO A 26 -18.03 -3.00 8.35
N SER A 27 -17.89 -3.67 7.22
CA SER A 27 -18.58 -4.93 6.92
C SER A 27 -18.02 -6.12 7.70
N GLY A 28 -16.89 -5.96 8.40
CA GLY A 28 -16.17 -7.05 9.08
C GLY A 28 -15.18 -7.79 8.18
N LYS A 29 -15.02 -7.38 6.93
CA LYS A 29 -14.02 -7.97 6.03
C LYS A 29 -12.60 -7.61 6.48
N LEU A 30 -11.72 -8.59 6.60
CA LEU A 30 -10.30 -8.41 6.80
C LEU A 30 -9.60 -8.17 5.46
N ILE A 31 -8.66 -7.24 5.43
CA ILE A 31 -7.83 -6.95 4.27
C ILE A 31 -6.37 -6.98 4.70
N ALA A 32 -5.58 -7.86 4.11
CA ALA A 32 -4.15 -7.92 4.26
C ALA A 32 -3.47 -7.43 2.97
N ILE A 33 -2.54 -6.48 3.09
CA ILE A 33 -1.74 -5.98 1.97
C ILE A 33 -0.28 -6.13 2.36
N TYR A 34 0.55 -6.54 1.42
CA TYR A 34 1.98 -6.73 1.64
C TYR A 34 2.77 -6.63 0.33
N ASP A 35 4.04 -6.35 0.44
CA ASP A 35 4.95 -6.32 -0.70
C ASP A 35 5.19 -7.73 -1.23
N GLY A 36 5.05 -7.90 -2.55
CA GLY A 36 5.55 -9.05 -3.32
C GLY A 36 6.80 -8.61 -4.08
N ARG A 37 7.98 -9.12 -3.69
CA ARG A 37 9.26 -8.69 -4.23
C ARG A 37 9.88 -9.76 -5.12
N ALA A 38 10.28 -9.37 -6.34
CA ALA A 38 10.92 -10.28 -7.30
C ALA A 38 12.33 -10.69 -6.85
N ASP A 39 12.99 -9.85 -6.06
CA ASP A 39 14.33 -10.09 -5.48
C ASP A 39 14.39 -9.79 -3.98
N LEU A 40 15.59 -9.59 -3.43
CA LEU A 40 15.78 -9.28 -2.01
C LEU A 40 15.91 -7.78 -1.74
N ASP A 41 15.96 -6.97 -2.79
CA ASP A 41 16.19 -5.55 -2.70
C ASP A 41 14.91 -4.79 -2.34
N ASP A 42 15.08 -3.53 -2.03
CA ASP A 42 14.01 -2.58 -1.75
C ASP A 42 13.72 -1.71 -2.99
N LEU A 43 12.86 -0.71 -2.86
CA LEU A 43 12.69 0.31 -3.89
C LEU A 43 13.99 1.13 -4.09
N PRO A 44 14.33 1.47 -5.34
CA PRO A 44 13.63 1.18 -6.59
C PRO A 44 13.79 -0.28 -7.01
N GLY A 45 12.75 -0.87 -7.62
CA GLY A 45 12.77 -2.26 -8.05
C GLY A 45 11.37 -2.81 -8.29
N PRO A 46 11.25 -3.99 -8.88
CA PRO A 46 9.97 -4.62 -9.19
C PRO A 46 9.31 -5.16 -7.91
N VAL A 47 8.62 -4.28 -7.20
CA VAL A 47 7.84 -4.59 -6.01
C VAL A 47 6.36 -4.34 -6.32
N ASP A 48 5.53 -5.38 -6.18
CA ASP A 48 4.08 -5.31 -6.32
C ASP A 48 3.43 -5.19 -4.94
N LEU A 49 2.29 -4.54 -4.85
CA LEU A 49 1.41 -4.66 -3.68
C LEU A 49 0.41 -5.78 -3.91
N ILE A 50 0.46 -6.77 -3.02
CA ILE A 50 -0.41 -7.94 -3.03
C ILE A 50 -1.47 -7.77 -1.96
N MET A 51 -2.72 -8.10 -2.31
CA MET A 51 -3.86 -8.05 -1.43
C MET A 51 -4.46 -9.46 -1.25
N ARG A 52 -4.93 -9.74 -0.03
CA ARG A 52 -5.83 -10.86 0.27
C ARG A 52 -6.92 -10.40 1.22
N THR A 53 -8.09 -11.02 1.12
CA THR A 53 -9.25 -10.69 1.95
C THR A 53 -9.81 -11.92 2.64
N SER A 54 -10.46 -11.69 3.79
CA SER A 54 -11.23 -12.71 4.51
C SER A 54 -12.58 -12.15 4.93
N THR A 55 -13.63 -12.95 4.84
CA THR A 55 -15.01 -12.61 5.27
C THR A 55 -15.50 -13.48 6.42
N ASP A 56 -14.63 -14.30 7.01
CA ASP A 56 -14.89 -15.27 8.07
C ASP A 56 -13.93 -15.11 9.26
N ASN A 57 -13.58 -13.87 9.60
CA ASN A 57 -12.67 -13.51 10.70
C ASN A 57 -11.26 -14.10 10.57
N GLY A 58 -10.81 -14.39 9.34
CA GLY A 58 -9.47 -14.91 9.08
C GLY A 58 -9.38 -16.44 9.05
N ASP A 59 -10.52 -17.16 9.15
CA ASP A 59 -10.50 -18.61 9.03
C ASP A 59 -10.07 -19.07 7.64
N THR A 60 -10.53 -18.35 6.60
CA THR A 60 -10.06 -18.53 5.21
C THR A 60 -9.73 -17.20 4.54
N TRP A 61 -8.86 -17.24 3.53
CA TRP A 61 -8.41 -16.08 2.79
C TRP A 61 -8.55 -16.28 1.29
N SER A 62 -8.88 -15.21 0.57
CA SER A 62 -8.92 -15.20 -0.89
C SER A 62 -7.58 -15.64 -1.50
N ALA A 63 -7.56 -16.01 -2.77
CA ALA A 63 -6.32 -16.06 -3.54
C ALA A 63 -5.62 -14.69 -3.49
N PRO A 64 -4.27 -14.63 -3.58
CA PRO A 64 -3.57 -13.36 -3.69
C PRO A 64 -3.94 -12.63 -4.97
N GLU A 65 -4.19 -11.33 -4.88
CA GLU A 65 -4.48 -10.42 -5.99
C GLU A 65 -3.46 -9.30 -6.01
N VAL A 66 -3.04 -8.85 -7.20
CA VAL A 66 -2.14 -7.71 -7.34
C VAL A 66 -2.98 -6.43 -7.30
N LEU A 67 -2.81 -5.64 -6.24
CA LEU A 67 -3.46 -4.34 -6.08
C LEU A 67 -2.78 -3.26 -6.93
N LEU A 68 -1.45 -3.22 -6.89
CA LEU A 68 -0.62 -2.36 -7.73
C LEU A 68 0.53 -3.19 -8.29
N ALA A 69 0.60 -3.28 -9.61
CA ALA A 69 1.67 -4.00 -10.32
C ALA A 69 2.85 -3.07 -10.60
N SER A 70 4.05 -3.54 -10.37
CA SER A 70 5.28 -2.88 -10.81
C SER A 70 5.35 -2.84 -12.34
N GLU A 71 5.97 -1.78 -12.86
CA GLU A 71 6.22 -1.64 -14.29
C GLU A 71 7.71 -1.36 -14.54
N GLY A 72 8.40 -2.35 -15.09
CA GLY A 72 9.85 -2.29 -15.26
C GLY A 72 10.56 -2.19 -13.91
N ILE A 73 11.25 -1.06 -13.68
CA ILE A 73 11.92 -0.75 -12.40
C ILE A 73 11.04 0.09 -11.45
N THR A 74 9.86 0.53 -11.88
CA THR A 74 8.92 1.26 -11.02
C THR A 74 8.17 0.25 -10.15
N GLY A 75 8.34 0.35 -8.83
CA GLY A 75 7.66 -0.51 -7.88
C GLY A 75 6.82 0.27 -6.88
N TYR A 76 6.06 -0.48 -6.09
CA TYR A 76 5.19 0.02 -5.02
C TYR A 76 5.47 -0.75 -3.73
N GLY A 77 5.67 -0.04 -2.62
CA GLY A 77 5.97 -0.70 -1.34
C GLY A 77 5.46 0.08 -0.14
N ASP A 78 5.67 -0.48 1.04
CA ASP A 78 5.39 0.14 2.33
C ASP A 78 3.93 0.57 2.50
N ALA A 79 3.00 -0.34 2.24
CA ALA A 79 1.57 -0.07 2.29
C ALA A 79 1.10 0.35 3.69
N SER A 80 0.30 1.43 3.74
CA SER A 80 -0.47 1.86 4.91
C SER A 80 -1.96 1.82 4.57
N ILE A 81 -2.76 1.12 5.36
CA ILE A 81 -4.21 0.99 5.15
C ILE A 81 -4.94 1.92 6.13
N ILE A 82 -5.89 2.68 5.61
CA ILE A 82 -6.78 3.52 6.39
C ILE A 82 -8.22 3.18 6.02
N ILE A 83 -9.07 3.00 7.01
CA ILE A 83 -10.52 2.81 6.81
C ILE A 83 -11.23 4.09 7.22
N ASP A 84 -11.94 4.73 6.27
CA ASP A 84 -12.83 5.85 6.54
C ASP A 84 -14.29 5.36 6.57
N PRO A 85 -14.87 5.12 7.76
CA PRO A 85 -16.23 4.59 7.87
C PRO A 85 -17.31 5.61 7.52
N SER A 86 -16.97 6.87 7.27
CA SER A 86 -17.95 7.93 6.96
C SER A 86 -18.37 7.98 5.49
N VAL A 87 -17.72 7.21 4.62
CA VAL A 87 -17.99 7.19 3.18
C VAL A 87 -18.86 5.99 2.83
N GLY A 88 -20.07 6.26 2.31
CA GLY A 88 -21.00 5.19 1.90
C GLY A 88 -21.40 4.25 3.06
N ASN A 89 -21.90 3.06 2.72
CA ASN A 89 -22.37 2.08 3.70
C ASN A 89 -21.23 1.19 4.23
N ASN A 90 -20.20 0.96 3.42
CA ASN A 90 -19.10 0.03 3.74
C ASN A 90 -17.80 0.75 4.11
N GLY A 91 -17.84 2.09 4.17
CA GLY A 91 -16.64 2.91 4.34
C GLY A 91 -15.79 2.97 3.08
N ARG A 92 -14.78 3.86 3.11
CA ARG A 92 -13.72 3.91 2.08
C ARG A 92 -12.47 3.22 2.60
N ILE A 93 -11.94 2.31 1.82
CA ILE A 93 -10.63 1.74 2.04
C ILE A 93 -9.63 2.62 1.29
N ILE A 94 -8.61 3.08 1.99
CA ILE A 94 -7.52 3.91 1.44
C ILE A 94 -6.22 3.15 1.67
N VAL A 95 -5.41 3.03 0.64
CA VAL A 95 -4.06 2.46 0.71
C VAL A 95 -3.08 3.51 0.20
N LEU A 96 -2.17 3.92 1.07
CA LEU A 96 -1.03 4.75 0.71
C LEU A 96 0.19 3.86 0.54
N SER A 97 0.98 4.09 -0.49
CA SER A 97 2.24 3.37 -0.71
C SER A 97 3.30 4.28 -1.28
N GLN A 98 4.55 3.95 -1.01
CA GLN A 98 5.68 4.56 -1.70
C GLN A 98 5.78 4.00 -3.12
N THR A 99 6.15 4.85 -4.09
CA THR A 99 6.53 4.40 -5.43
C THR A 99 7.78 5.14 -5.90
N SER A 100 8.63 4.43 -6.62
CA SER A 100 9.93 4.96 -7.07
C SER A 100 10.37 4.30 -8.38
N LYS A 101 11.19 5.04 -9.15
CA LYS A 101 11.81 4.56 -10.41
C LYS A 101 13.32 4.38 -10.29
N LEU A 102 14.05 5.45 -9.93
CA LEU A 102 15.52 5.46 -9.96
C LEU A 102 16.16 5.79 -8.61
N ALA A 103 15.39 6.17 -7.60
CA ALA A 103 15.92 6.57 -6.30
C ALA A 103 15.30 5.77 -5.17
N SER A 104 16.12 5.37 -4.21
CA SER A 104 15.65 4.91 -2.91
C SER A 104 15.10 6.09 -2.09
N PHE A 105 14.46 5.79 -0.96
CA PHE A 105 14.00 6.82 -0.03
C PHE A 105 15.08 7.84 0.33
N PHE A 106 16.30 7.36 0.61
CA PHE A 106 17.42 8.21 1.04
C PHE A 106 18.08 9.00 -0.09
N GLU A 107 17.90 8.57 -1.33
CA GLU A 107 18.50 9.17 -2.54
C GLU A 107 17.52 10.06 -3.31
N SER A 108 16.27 10.15 -2.85
CA SER A 108 15.23 10.93 -3.51
C SER A 108 15.66 12.38 -3.69
N SER A 109 15.47 12.91 -4.89
CA SER A 109 15.57 14.35 -5.16
C SER A 109 14.54 15.14 -4.36
N LEU A 110 14.82 16.44 -4.18
CA LEU A 110 13.91 17.39 -3.54
C LEU A 110 12.65 17.60 -4.39
N GLY A 111 11.56 17.96 -3.70
CA GLY A 111 10.34 18.39 -4.35
C GLY A 111 9.44 17.23 -4.79
N SER A 112 8.47 17.57 -5.64
CA SER A 112 7.35 16.70 -5.99
C SER A 112 7.11 16.54 -7.49
N ASP A 113 8.09 16.91 -8.34
CA ASP A 113 7.96 16.84 -9.81
C ASP A 113 7.71 15.38 -10.24
N LEU A 114 6.53 15.12 -10.78
CA LEU A 114 6.11 13.79 -11.24
C LEU A 114 6.89 13.29 -12.47
N ASN A 115 7.59 14.17 -13.17
CA ASN A 115 8.42 13.84 -14.32
C ASN A 115 9.88 13.52 -13.95
N ASP A 116 10.31 13.85 -12.73
CA ASP A 116 11.65 13.53 -12.25
C ASP A 116 11.69 12.07 -11.74
N PRO A 117 12.37 11.15 -12.44
CA PRO A 117 12.41 9.75 -12.05
C PRO A 117 13.21 9.49 -10.76
N THR A 118 13.93 10.49 -10.25
CA THR A 118 14.68 10.43 -9.00
C THR A 118 13.89 10.94 -7.79
N VAL A 119 12.66 11.42 -7.99
CA VAL A 119 11.75 11.78 -6.92
C VAL A 119 10.96 10.55 -6.48
N VAL A 120 10.97 10.27 -5.18
CA VAL A 120 10.12 9.26 -4.57
C VAL A 120 8.72 9.85 -4.35
N HIS A 121 7.70 9.09 -4.74
CA HIS A 121 6.31 9.51 -4.77
C HIS A 121 5.44 8.74 -3.78
N ILE A 122 4.26 9.29 -3.47
CA ILE A 122 3.18 8.60 -2.77
C ILE A 122 2.07 8.27 -3.77
N ALA A 123 1.77 6.98 -3.89
CA ALA A 123 0.61 6.46 -4.57
C ALA A 123 -0.54 6.30 -3.56
N LEU A 124 -1.73 6.71 -3.97
CA LEU A 124 -2.98 6.51 -3.26
C LEU A 124 -3.87 5.59 -4.09
N SER A 125 -4.30 4.50 -3.48
CA SER A 125 -5.34 3.62 -4.00
C SER A 125 -6.54 3.69 -3.08
N TYR A 126 -7.76 3.71 -3.62
CA TYR A 126 -8.95 3.69 -2.78
C TYR A 126 -10.08 2.88 -3.42
N SER A 127 -10.92 2.33 -2.55
CA SER A 127 -12.14 1.60 -2.90
C SER A 127 -13.30 2.09 -2.05
N ASP A 128 -14.46 2.31 -2.67
CA ASP A 128 -15.73 2.70 -2.04
C ASP A 128 -16.74 1.54 -1.99
N ASP A 129 -16.35 0.37 -2.46
CA ASP A 129 -17.20 -0.82 -2.60
C ASP A 129 -16.60 -2.06 -1.92
N ASP A 130 -15.98 -1.85 -0.76
CA ASP A 130 -15.44 -2.90 0.08
C ASP A 130 -14.32 -3.71 -0.61
N GLY A 131 -13.51 -3.04 -1.46
CA GLY A 131 -12.35 -3.61 -2.12
C GLY A 131 -12.65 -4.38 -3.42
N LEU A 132 -13.85 -4.21 -3.99
CA LEU A 132 -14.21 -4.84 -5.27
C LEU A 132 -13.63 -4.10 -6.47
N ASN A 133 -13.66 -2.77 -6.44
CA ASN A 133 -13.07 -1.91 -7.45
C ASN A 133 -12.12 -0.89 -6.82
N TRP A 134 -11.03 -0.59 -7.51
CA TRP A 134 -9.99 0.30 -7.02
C TRP A 134 -9.71 1.43 -8.00
N SER A 135 -9.49 2.63 -7.46
CA SER A 135 -8.98 3.79 -8.17
C SER A 135 -7.60 4.15 -7.65
N HIS A 136 -6.70 4.58 -8.55
CA HIS A 136 -5.30 4.85 -8.23
C HIS A 136 -4.90 6.25 -8.71
N LYS A 137 -4.06 6.95 -7.94
CA LYS A 137 -3.44 8.22 -8.32
C LYS A 137 -2.17 8.49 -7.54
N ILE A 138 -1.28 9.31 -8.08
CA ILE A 138 -0.14 9.86 -7.35
C ILE A 138 -0.59 11.14 -6.65
N ILE A 139 -0.23 11.30 -5.39
CA ILE A 139 -0.62 12.45 -4.56
C ILE A 139 0.59 13.21 -4.00
N THR A 140 1.77 13.00 -4.56
CA THR A 140 3.01 13.59 -4.04
C THR A 140 2.93 15.11 -3.90
N GLU A 141 2.37 15.80 -4.90
CA GLU A 141 2.22 17.26 -4.88
C GLU A 141 1.31 17.80 -3.76
N GLN A 142 0.41 16.93 -3.22
CA GLN A 142 -0.48 17.30 -2.12
C GLN A 142 0.15 17.09 -0.73
N VAL A 143 1.19 16.25 -0.64
CA VAL A 143 1.73 15.77 0.65
C VAL A 143 3.22 16.02 0.84
N LYS A 144 3.94 16.45 -0.19
CA LYS A 144 5.39 16.69 -0.18
C LYS A 144 5.69 18.12 -0.62
N ASP A 145 6.45 18.85 0.17
CA ASP A 145 6.88 20.19 -0.17
C ASP A 145 8.16 20.20 -1.04
N SER A 146 8.61 21.41 -1.46
CA SER A 146 9.75 21.58 -2.33
C SER A 146 11.12 21.36 -1.66
N VAL A 147 11.15 21.20 -0.33
CA VAL A 147 12.40 21.04 0.44
C VAL A 147 12.52 19.66 1.09
N THR A 148 11.55 18.80 0.87
CA THR A 148 11.56 17.40 1.36
C THR A 148 12.22 16.50 0.31
N HIS A 149 13.09 15.60 0.75
CA HIS A 149 13.70 14.54 -0.09
C HIS A 149 12.76 13.32 -0.21
N GLY A 150 13.05 12.26 0.50
CA GLY A 150 12.22 11.07 0.52
C GLY A 150 10.95 11.26 1.35
N ILE A 151 9.88 10.60 0.95
CA ILE A 151 8.61 10.55 1.68
C ILE A 151 8.02 9.14 1.57
N PHE A 152 7.43 8.64 2.65
CA PHE A 152 6.62 7.42 2.61
C PHE A 152 5.51 7.49 3.67
N ALA A 153 4.43 6.75 3.48
CA ALA A 153 3.45 6.52 4.52
C ALA A 153 3.99 5.44 5.47
N THR A 154 3.78 5.61 6.77
CA THR A 154 4.16 4.59 7.75
C THR A 154 3.43 3.30 7.45
N SER A 155 4.18 2.21 7.24
CA SER A 155 3.61 0.90 6.94
C SER A 155 2.67 0.41 8.05
N GLY A 156 1.60 -0.29 7.69
CA GLY A 156 0.63 -0.86 8.61
C GLY A 156 -0.73 -0.20 8.53
N MET A 157 -1.34 0.12 9.68
CA MET A 157 -2.68 0.71 9.75
C MET A 157 -2.60 2.18 10.16
N GLY A 158 -3.15 3.05 9.31
CA GLY A 158 -3.41 4.45 9.64
C GLY A 158 -4.78 4.63 10.30
N SER A 159 -5.00 5.81 10.85
CA SER A 159 -6.26 6.18 11.49
C SER A 159 -6.80 7.48 10.92
N ARG A 160 -8.13 7.55 10.77
CA ARG A 160 -8.81 8.79 10.48
C ARG A 160 -8.84 9.67 11.75
N ILE A 161 -8.40 10.90 11.62
CA ILE A 161 -8.58 11.91 12.67
C ILE A 161 -9.90 12.61 12.42
N THR A 162 -10.83 12.53 13.36
CA THR A 162 -12.01 13.38 13.37
C THR A 162 -11.63 14.70 14.06
N THR A 163 -11.66 15.79 13.32
CA THR A 163 -11.51 17.13 13.91
C THR A 163 -12.74 17.43 14.77
N GLY A 164 -12.68 17.09 16.04
CA GLY A 164 -13.55 17.62 17.07
C GLY A 164 -12.84 18.78 17.78
N PRO A 165 -13.54 19.66 18.47
CA PRO A 165 -12.87 20.63 19.31
C PRO A 165 -12.04 19.88 20.37
N PHE A 166 -10.72 20.18 20.42
CA PHE A 166 -9.88 19.79 21.54
C PHE A 166 -10.28 20.55 22.78
#